data_1dee06cec6f68f3d27dad51ba1c70679
#
_entry.id   1dee06cec6f68f3d27dad51ba1c70679
#
_cell.length_a   1.000
_cell.length_b   1.000
_cell.length_c   1.000
_cell.angle_alpha   90.00
_cell.angle_beta   90.00
_cell.angle_gamma   90.00
#
_symmetry.space_group_name_H-M   'P 1'
#
loop_
_entity.id
_entity.type
_entity.pdbx_description
1 polymer ?
#
loop_
_entity_poly.entity_id
_entity_poly.type
_entity_poly.pdbx_seq_one_letter_code
_entity_poly.pdbx_strand_id
1 'polypeptide(L)'
;EPRDLELCSRLNLWHVVHNNEQIDWLAAHKTHQPHRVFLKLNSGMNRLGFAPQAYRSAWARLNALPQVDEISLVSHFSDADADRFGVSGITHQMLAWHAASADLPGERSIANSAATLRHAADTEVRGDWVRAGIMIYGGVPDHPEHDAAHWGLQPAMSLSSRLIATQQLAAGDSVGYGSAFVADAPLRIGIVACGYADGYPRHCPTGTPVLVNGVRTRTIGRVSMDMLAVDLSPVPDAGLGSEVTLWGRGPHGSVLPIDDVARAGGTIGYELMCALARRVPVRVA
;
A
#
# COMPACT_ATOMS: atom_id res chain seq x y z
N GLU A 1 15.88 -15.21 -10.22
CA GLU A 1 17.17 -15.57 -10.83
C GLU A 1 17.33 -17.10 -10.90
N PRO A 2 18.20 -17.65 -11.79
CA PRO A 2 18.39 -19.11 -11.90
C PRO A 2 18.72 -19.80 -10.57
N ARG A 3 19.52 -19.16 -9.71
CA ARG A 3 19.89 -19.68 -8.39
C ARG A 3 18.70 -19.84 -7.44
N ASP A 4 17.62 -19.09 -7.65
CA ASP A 4 16.45 -19.12 -6.77
C ASP A 4 15.51 -20.30 -7.10
N LEU A 5 15.64 -20.90 -8.31
CA LEU A 5 14.83 -22.03 -8.73
C LEU A 5 15.03 -23.26 -7.84
N GLU A 6 16.28 -23.51 -7.41
CA GLU A 6 16.56 -24.60 -6.46
C GLU A 6 15.79 -24.40 -5.14
N LEU A 7 15.77 -23.18 -4.63
CA LEU A 7 15.04 -22.85 -3.40
C LEU A 7 13.53 -23.00 -3.61
N CYS A 8 13.00 -22.51 -4.76
CA CYS A 8 11.59 -22.64 -5.10
C CYS A 8 11.17 -24.12 -5.18
N SER A 9 11.96 -24.95 -5.87
CA SER A 9 11.70 -26.39 -5.96
C SER A 9 11.73 -27.07 -4.58
N ARG A 10 12.81 -26.85 -3.82
CA ARG A 10 13.00 -27.49 -2.50
C ARG A 10 11.93 -27.11 -1.47
N LEU A 11 11.48 -25.86 -1.47
CA LEU A 11 10.49 -25.33 -0.53
C LEU A 11 9.07 -25.34 -1.10
N ASN A 12 8.87 -25.89 -2.31
CA ASN A 12 7.57 -25.90 -3.00
C ASN A 12 6.93 -24.50 -3.09
N LEU A 13 7.76 -23.50 -3.46
CA LEU A 13 7.30 -22.13 -3.60
C LEU A 13 6.72 -21.88 -4.98
N TRP A 14 5.58 -21.22 -5.04
CA TRP A 14 5.01 -20.73 -6.27
C TRP A 14 5.71 -19.44 -6.68
N HIS A 15 6.05 -19.32 -7.96
CA HIS A 15 6.75 -18.13 -8.44
C HIS A 15 6.20 -17.62 -9.77
N VAL A 16 6.40 -16.34 -10.04
CA VAL A 16 5.89 -15.70 -11.25
C VAL A 16 6.86 -15.85 -12.40
N VAL A 17 6.36 -16.26 -13.56
CA VAL A 17 7.06 -16.28 -14.84
C VAL A 17 6.48 -15.19 -15.73
N HIS A 18 7.32 -14.26 -16.20
CA HIS A 18 6.90 -13.07 -16.92
C HIS A 18 7.73 -12.76 -18.19
N ASN A 19 8.74 -13.57 -18.51
CA ASN A 19 9.54 -13.45 -19.71
C ASN A 19 10.07 -14.82 -20.18
N ASN A 20 10.60 -14.86 -21.41
CA ASN A 20 11.10 -16.08 -22.02
C ASN A 20 12.36 -16.64 -21.36
N GLU A 21 13.24 -15.78 -20.84
CA GLU A 21 14.47 -16.20 -20.17
C GLU A 21 14.17 -17.05 -18.94
N GLN A 22 13.13 -16.72 -18.19
CA GLN A 22 12.68 -17.51 -17.05
C GLN A 22 12.15 -18.89 -17.46
N ILE A 23 11.50 -18.99 -18.63
CA ILE A 23 11.09 -20.29 -19.20
C ILE A 23 12.33 -21.11 -19.57
N ASP A 24 13.33 -20.48 -20.16
CA ASP A 24 14.59 -21.15 -20.52
C ASP A 24 15.35 -21.62 -19.27
N TRP A 25 15.35 -20.83 -18.20
CA TRP A 25 15.95 -21.25 -16.92
C TRP A 25 15.22 -22.45 -16.31
N LEU A 26 13.88 -22.47 -16.35
CA LEU A 26 13.09 -23.61 -15.90
C LEU A 26 13.40 -24.87 -16.72
N ALA A 27 13.48 -24.73 -18.05
CA ALA A 27 13.79 -25.85 -18.94
C ALA A 27 15.18 -26.46 -18.66
N ALA A 28 16.16 -25.63 -18.29
CA ALA A 28 17.50 -26.03 -17.95
C ALA A 28 17.69 -26.53 -16.52
N HIS A 29 16.73 -26.27 -15.62
CA HIS A 29 16.84 -26.57 -14.20
C HIS A 29 16.64 -28.07 -13.93
N LYS A 30 17.60 -28.68 -13.24
CA LYS A 30 17.46 -30.04 -12.71
C LYS A 30 16.75 -30.00 -11.39
N THR A 31 15.44 -30.17 -11.44
CA THR A 31 14.59 -30.02 -10.28
C THR A 31 14.40 -31.33 -9.48
N HIS A 32 14.28 -31.22 -8.16
CA HIS A 32 13.89 -32.33 -7.28
C HIS A 32 12.36 -32.47 -7.22
N GLN A 33 11.65 -31.35 -7.26
CA GLN A 33 10.18 -31.31 -7.33
C GLN A 33 9.77 -30.34 -8.43
N PRO A 34 8.74 -30.66 -9.21
CA PRO A 34 8.25 -29.77 -10.24
C PRO A 34 7.84 -28.40 -9.68
N HIS A 35 7.99 -27.37 -10.52
CA HIS A 35 7.62 -26.02 -10.17
C HIS A 35 6.14 -25.76 -10.37
N ARG A 36 5.58 -24.94 -9.49
CA ARG A 36 4.26 -24.31 -9.66
C ARG A 36 4.47 -22.85 -10.01
N VAL A 37 3.86 -22.40 -11.10
CA VAL A 37 4.13 -21.07 -11.63
C VAL A 37 2.88 -20.27 -11.87
N PHE A 38 2.98 -18.96 -11.65
CA PHE A 38 2.02 -17.97 -12.11
C PHE A 38 2.52 -17.39 -13.43
N LEU A 39 1.90 -17.76 -14.53
CA LEU A 39 2.22 -17.15 -15.82
C LEU A 39 1.59 -15.78 -15.92
N LYS A 40 2.44 -14.75 -16.02
CA LYS A 40 1.99 -13.35 -15.93
C LYS A 40 1.70 -12.75 -17.30
N LEU A 41 0.45 -12.32 -17.48
CA LEU A 41 0.01 -11.49 -18.60
C LEU A 41 0.22 -10.01 -18.31
N ASN A 42 0.77 -9.26 -19.24
CA ASN A 42 0.67 -7.82 -19.29
C ASN A 42 -0.64 -7.44 -20.01
N SER A 43 -1.69 -7.22 -19.25
CA SER A 43 -3.01 -6.83 -19.78
C SER A 43 -3.17 -5.32 -20.00
N GLY A 44 -2.12 -4.51 -19.72
CA GLY A 44 -2.16 -3.06 -19.93
C GLY A 44 -1.40 -2.23 -18.91
N MET A 45 -0.98 -2.81 -17.77
CA MET A 45 -0.20 -2.09 -16.77
C MET A 45 1.24 -1.74 -17.22
N ASN A 46 1.78 -2.48 -18.19
CA ASN A 46 3.09 -2.27 -18.81
C ASN A 46 4.27 -2.26 -17.83
N ARG A 47 4.20 -3.09 -16.79
CA ARG A 47 5.26 -3.25 -15.80
C ARG A 47 6.02 -4.54 -15.98
N LEU A 48 5.34 -5.69 -15.96
CA LEU A 48 5.89 -7.04 -16.17
C LEU A 48 4.83 -7.92 -16.83
N GLY A 49 5.24 -8.97 -17.52
CA GLY A 49 4.36 -9.97 -18.12
C GLY A 49 4.52 -10.10 -19.62
N PHE A 50 4.07 -11.22 -20.15
CA PHE A 50 4.02 -11.45 -21.61
C PHE A 50 2.95 -10.56 -22.25
N ALA A 51 3.26 -10.03 -23.43
CA ALA A 51 2.26 -9.36 -24.25
C ALA A 51 1.13 -10.34 -24.61
N PRO A 52 -0.13 -9.86 -24.82
CA PRO A 52 -1.26 -10.74 -25.14
C PRO A 52 -1.00 -11.70 -26.29
N GLN A 53 -0.31 -11.25 -27.33
CA GLN A 53 0.02 -12.06 -28.51
C GLN A 53 1.00 -13.19 -28.24
N ALA A 54 1.87 -13.03 -27.25
CA ALA A 54 2.90 -14.01 -26.88
C ALA A 54 2.44 -14.96 -25.75
N TYR A 55 1.34 -14.64 -25.07
CA TYR A 55 0.94 -15.32 -23.83
C TYR A 55 0.63 -16.79 -24.02
N ARG A 56 -0.15 -17.14 -25.06
CA ARG A 56 -0.49 -18.54 -25.39
C ARG A 56 0.74 -19.38 -25.74
N SER A 57 1.70 -18.78 -26.47
CA SER A 57 2.95 -19.46 -26.80
C SER A 57 3.79 -19.71 -25.52
N ALA A 58 3.84 -18.74 -24.62
CA ALA A 58 4.53 -18.89 -23.34
C ALA A 58 3.87 -19.97 -22.47
N TRP A 59 2.53 -20.01 -22.41
CA TRP A 59 1.79 -21.06 -21.73
C TRP A 59 2.11 -22.44 -22.32
N ALA A 60 2.07 -22.60 -23.64
CA ALA A 60 2.35 -23.87 -24.31
C ALA A 60 3.78 -24.35 -24.05
N ARG A 61 4.76 -23.42 -24.04
CA ARG A 61 6.17 -23.74 -23.70
C ARG A 61 6.28 -24.25 -22.25
N LEU A 62 5.67 -23.57 -21.29
CA LEU A 62 5.70 -24.00 -19.89
C LEU A 62 5.02 -25.36 -19.69
N ASN A 63 3.85 -25.56 -20.32
CA ASN A 63 3.07 -26.78 -20.21
C ASN A 63 3.80 -27.99 -20.81
N ALA A 64 4.75 -27.80 -21.72
CA ALA A 64 5.58 -28.84 -22.29
C ALA A 64 6.79 -29.22 -21.42
N LEU A 65 7.07 -28.48 -20.35
CA LEU A 65 8.24 -28.73 -19.50
C LEU A 65 7.90 -29.74 -18.40
N PRO A 66 8.62 -30.86 -18.31
CA PRO A 66 8.44 -31.82 -17.21
C PRO A 66 8.84 -31.23 -15.84
N GLN A 67 9.52 -30.11 -15.82
CA GLN A 67 9.86 -29.36 -14.61
C GLN A 67 8.71 -28.51 -14.06
N VAL A 68 7.61 -28.38 -14.80
CA VAL A 68 6.44 -27.56 -14.40
C VAL A 68 5.23 -28.48 -14.20
N ASP A 69 4.66 -28.44 -13.01
CA ASP A 69 3.50 -29.25 -12.61
C ASP A 69 2.19 -28.48 -12.77
N GLU A 70 2.22 -27.18 -12.43
CA GLU A 70 1.03 -26.37 -12.37
C GLU A 70 1.29 -24.95 -12.92
N ILE A 71 0.35 -24.48 -13.74
CA ILE A 71 0.38 -23.15 -14.34
C ILE A 71 -0.90 -22.42 -13.97
N SER A 72 -0.82 -21.46 -13.06
CA SER A 72 -1.89 -20.50 -12.78
C SER A 72 -1.71 -19.25 -13.65
N LEU A 73 -2.81 -18.66 -14.06
CA LEU A 73 -2.85 -17.48 -14.93
C LEU A 73 -2.97 -16.23 -14.07
N VAL A 74 -2.06 -15.25 -14.25
CA VAL A 74 -2.07 -14.04 -13.43
C VAL A 74 -1.95 -12.77 -14.26
N SER A 75 -2.66 -11.73 -13.86
CA SER A 75 -2.45 -10.35 -14.33
C SER A 75 -2.52 -9.36 -13.16
N HIS A 76 -2.49 -8.07 -13.45
CA HIS A 76 -2.62 -7.03 -12.43
C HIS A 76 -3.29 -5.81 -13.01
N PHE A 77 -4.37 -5.35 -12.37
CA PHE A 77 -5.07 -4.14 -12.78
C PHE A 77 -4.30 -2.89 -12.38
N SER A 78 -4.20 -1.95 -13.29
CA SER A 78 -3.64 -0.62 -13.05
C SER A 78 -4.66 0.38 -12.52
N ASP A 79 -5.93 0.20 -12.90
CA ASP A 79 -7.00 1.19 -12.73
C ASP A 79 -8.29 0.60 -12.15
N ALA A 80 -8.19 -0.44 -11.31
CA ALA A 80 -9.37 -1.04 -10.67
C ALA A 80 -9.99 -0.14 -9.59
N ASP A 81 -9.31 0.94 -9.22
CA ASP A 81 -9.69 1.91 -8.21
C ASP A 81 -10.61 3.04 -8.72
N ALA A 82 -10.74 3.19 -10.04
CA ALA A 82 -11.54 4.27 -10.62
C ALA A 82 -11.97 3.96 -12.06
N ASP A 83 -12.86 4.79 -12.59
CA ASP A 83 -13.17 4.79 -14.02
C ASP A 83 -12.05 5.46 -14.83
N ARG A 84 -11.81 4.97 -16.04
CA ARG A 84 -10.81 5.49 -16.98
C ARG A 84 -11.39 5.50 -18.38
N PHE A 85 -11.09 6.53 -19.15
CA PHE A 85 -11.52 6.65 -20.56
C PHE A 85 -13.05 6.52 -20.76
N GLY A 86 -13.84 6.93 -19.76
CA GLY A 86 -15.29 6.89 -19.81
C GLY A 86 -15.93 5.51 -19.57
N VAL A 87 -15.14 4.53 -19.14
CA VAL A 87 -15.61 3.18 -18.79
C VAL A 87 -14.96 2.74 -17.47
N SER A 88 -15.43 1.63 -16.89
CA SER A 88 -14.77 1.02 -15.74
C SER A 88 -13.29 0.80 -16.03
N GLY A 89 -12.41 1.18 -15.11
CA GLY A 89 -10.96 1.14 -15.30
C GLY A 89 -10.39 -0.23 -15.64
N ILE A 90 -11.10 -1.31 -15.30
CA ILE A 90 -10.70 -2.68 -15.64
C ILE A 90 -11.07 -3.10 -17.06
N THR A 91 -11.97 -2.38 -17.75
CA THR A 91 -12.59 -2.85 -19.02
C THR A 91 -11.55 -3.24 -20.07
N HIS A 92 -10.61 -2.35 -20.38
CA HIS A 92 -9.58 -2.62 -21.40
C HIS A 92 -8.66 -3.77 -21.01
N GLN A 93 -8.34 -3.89 -19.73
CA GLN A 93 -7.48 -4.98 -19.23
C GLN A 93 -8.22 -6.32 -19.23
N MET A 94 -9.52 -6.34 -18.98
CA MET A 94 -10.34 -7.54 -19.10
C MET A 94 -10.47 -7.99 -20.56
N LEU A 95 -10.65 -7.09 -21.51
CA LEU A 95 -10.63 -7.44 -22.94
C LEU A 95 -9.30 -8.10 -23.35
N ALA A 96 -8.18 -7.53 -22.93
CA ALA A 96 -6.85 -8.12 -23.20
C ALA A 96 -6.67 -9.47 -22.48
N TRP A 97 -7.18 -9.59 -21.26
CA TRP A 97 -7.18 -10.84 -20.48
C TRP A 97 -7.94 -11.94 -21.22
N HIS A 98 -9.18 -11.69 -21.63
CA HIS A 98 -10.01 -12.66 -22.36
C HIS A 98 -9.36 -13.09 -23.67
N ALA A 99 -8.87 -12.13 -24.46
CA ALA A 99 -8.23 -12.43 -25.75
C ALA A 99 -7.00 -13.33 -25.59
N ALA A 100 -6.22 -13.16 -24.52
CA ALA A 100 -4.99 -13.89 -24.30
C ALA A 100 -5.20 -15.24 -23.59
N SER A 101 -6.13 -15.31 -22.62
CA SER A 101 -6.26 -16.45 -21.69
C SER A 101 -7.51 -17.32 -21.90
N ALA A 102 -8.41 -16.98 -22.86
CA ALA A 102 -9.59 -17.80 -23.15
C ALA A 102 -9.17 -19.26 -23.42
N ASP A 103 -9.91 -20.20 -22.84
CA ASP A 103 -9.71 -21.65 -22.98
C ASP A 103 -8.35 -22.19 -22.49
N LEU A 104 -7.48 -21.37 -21.93
CA LEU A 104 -6.28 -21.86 -21.27
C LEU A 104 -6.68 -22.44 -19.90
N PRO A 105 -6.26 -23.68 -19.59
CA PRO A 105 -6.47 -24.24 -18.26
C PRO A 105 -5.55 -23.60 -17.23
N GLY A 106 -5.95 -23.65 -15.97
CA GLY A 106 -5.23 -23.12 -14.82
C GLY A 106 -6.07 -22.17 -13.98
N GLU A 107 -5.75 -22.09 -12.72
CA GLU A 107 -6.38 -21.16 -11.77
C GLU A 107 -6.06 -19.70 -12.15
N ARG A 108 -6.96 -18.80 -11.81
CA ARG A 108 -6.90 -17.39 -12.20
C ARG A 108 -6.72 -16.47 -11.01
N SER A 109 -5.76 -15.56 -11.12
CA SER A 109 -5.46 -14.56 -10.11
C SER A 109 -5.25 -13.18 -10.75
N ILE A 110 -6.29 -12.35 -10.77
CA ILE A 110 -6.21 -11.02 -11.39
C ILE A 110 -6.55 -9.89 -10.42
N ALA A 111 -7.38 -10.15 -9.39
CA ALA A 111 -7.82 -9.13 -8.46
C ALA A 111 -6.72 -8.69 -7.48
N ASN A 112 -6.44 -7.38 -7.44
CA ASN A 112 -5.75 -6.68 -6.37
C ASN A 112 -6.77 -6.16 -5.33
N SER A 113 -6.34 -5.38 -4.32
CA SER A 113 -7.25 -4.84 -3.30
C SER A 113 -8.41 -4.04 -3.89
N ALA A 114 -8.15 -3.16 -4.86
CA ALA A 114 -9.18 -2.35 -5.48
C ALA A 114 -10.20 -3.22 -6.24
N ALA A 115 -9.72 -4.16 -7.06
CA ALA A 115 -10.59 -5.08 -7.77
C ALA A 115 -11.40 -5.98 -6.82
N THR A 116 -10.78 -6.43 -5.74
CA THR A 116 -11.46 -7.27 -4.71
C THR A 116 -12.61 -6.53 -4.05
N LEU A 117 -12.48 -5.22 -3.80
CA LEU A 117 -13.53 -4.42 -3.18
C LEU A 117 -14.58 -3.96 -4.21
N ARG A 118 -14.15 -3.30 -5.27
CA ARG A 118 -15.06 -2.65 -6.24
C ARG A 118 -15.75 -3.61 -7.20
N HIS A 119 -15.13 -4.74 -7.50
CA HIS A 119 -15.60 -5.70 -8.52
C HIS A 119 -15.88 -7.09 -7.94
N ALA A 120 -16.15 -7.19 -6.63
CA ALA A 120 -16.40 -8.46 -5.93
C ALA A 120 -17.55 -9.30 -6.52
N ALA A 121 -18.55 -8.64 -7.10
CA ALA A 121 -19.71 -9.30 -7.72
C ALA A 121 -19.35 -9.97 -9.06
N ASP A 122 -18.27 -9.54 -9.72
CA ASP A 122 -17.80 -10.16 -10.97
C ASP A 122 -16.92 -11.37 -10.63
N THR A 123 -17.45 -12.56 -10.92
CA THR A 123 -16.79 -13.82 -10.61
C THR A 123 -15.52 -14.04 -11.42
N GLU A 124 -15.45 -13.50 -12.65
CA GLU A 124 -14.23 -13.58 -13.46
C GLU A 124 -13.11 -12.71 -12.91
N VAL A 125 -13.45 -11.49 -12.45
CA VAL A 125 -12.49 -10.59 -11.81
C VAL A 125 -11.99 -11.18 -10.50
N ARG A 126 -12.88 -11.77 -9.71
CA ARG A 126 -12.51 -12.42 -8.46
C ARG A 126 -11.57 -13.60 -8.69
N GLY A 127 -11.83 -14.40 -9.74
CA GLY A 127 -11.04 -15.59 -10.05
C GLY A 127 -10.99 -16.61 -8.92
N ASP A 128 -9.97 -17.46 -8.94
CA ASP A 128 -9.72 -18.47 -7.91
C ASP A 128 -8.91 -17.90 -6.74
N TRP A 129 -8.05 -16.90 -7.02
CA TRP A 129 -7.18 -16.25 -6.04
C TRP A 129 -7.29 -14.75 -6.07
N VAL A 130 -7.51 -14.12 -4.92
CA VAL A 130 -7.40 -12.67 -4.74
C VAL A 130 -6.06 -12.32 -4.08
N ARG A 131 -5.51 -11.16 -4.42
CA ARG A 131 -4.27 -10.65 -3.83
C ARG A 131 -4.56 -9.38 -3.05
N ALA A 132 -5.24 -9.57 -1.91
CA ALA A 132 -5.52 -8.50 -0.98
C ALA A 132 -4.21 -7.99 -0.35
N GLY A 133 -3.91 -6.72 -0.53
CA GLY A 133 -2.76 -6.03 0.03
C GLY A 133 -3.20 -4.98 1.03
N ILE A 134 -3.30 -3.71 0.59
CA ILE A 134 -3.60 -2.58 1.47
C ILE A 134 -4.90 -2.75 2.28
N MET A 135 -5.92 -3.38 1.71
CA MET A 135 -7.21 -3.58 2.38
C MET A 135 -7.09 -4.40 3.68
N ILE A 136 -6.16 -5.36 3.77
CA ILE A 136 -5.96 -6.15 5.00
C ILE A 136 -5.28 -5.34 6.11
N TYR A 137 -4.65 -4.22 5.76
CA TYR A 137 -4.11 -3.25 6.70
C TYR A 137 -5.08 -2.11 7.02
N GLY A 138 -6.27 -2.12 6.39
CA GLY A 138 -7.31 -1.12 6.61
C GLY A 138 -7.14 0.17 5.81
N GLY A 139 -6.24 0.20 4.84
CA GLY A 139 -6.11 1.29 3.88
C GLY A 139 -7.06 1.10 2.69
N VAL A 140 -7.53 2.20 2.14
CA VAL A 140 -8.57 2.26 1.11
C VAL A 140 -7.94 2.47 -0.27
N PRO A 141 -8.04 1.51 -1.20
CA PRO A 141 -7.36 1.61 -2.49
C PRO A 141 -7.97 2.67 -3.44
N ASP A 142 -9.21 3.05 -3.24
CA ASP A 142 -9.95 4.04 -4.06
C ASP A 142 -10.24 5.36 -3.29
N HIS A 143 -9.50 5.63 -2.23
CA HIS A 143 -9.59 6.92 -1.53
C HIS A 143 -9.19 8.08 -2.46
N PRO A 144 -9.90 9.22 -2.52
CA PRO A 144 -10.97 9.64 -1.61
C PRO A 144 -12.40 9.36 -2.12
N GLU A 145 -12.61 8.57 -3.16
CA GLU A 145 -13.95 8.25 -3.66
C GLU A 145 -14.79 7.55 -2.59
N HIS A 146 -14.15 6.59 -1.90
CA HIS A 146 -14.73 5.93 -0.73
C HIS A 146 -13.80 6.05 0.48
N ASP A 147 -14.35 5.80 1.66
CA ASP A 147 -13.60 5.72 2.92
C ASP A 147 -13.58 4.28 3.48
N ALA A 148 -12.86 4.10 4.57
CA ALA A 148 -12.75 2.78 5.22
C ALA A 148 -14.10 2.26 5.75
N ALA A 149 -15.00 3.15 6.16
CA ALA A 149 -16.33 2.77 6.67
C ALA A 149 -17.22 2.23 5.54
N HIS A 150 -17.14 2.80 4.33
CA HIS A 150 -17.84 2.31 3.15
C HIS A 150 -17.52 0.84 2.86
N TRP A 151 -16.25 0.46 2.97
CA TRP A 151 -15.79 -0.90 2.71
C TRP A 151 -15.77 -1.80 3.95
N GLY A 152 -16.15 -1.28 5.13
CA GLY A 152 -16.06 -2.02 6.41
C GLY A 152 -14.62 -2.33 6.84
N LEU A 153 -13.64 -1.58 6.35
CA LEU A 153 -12.23 -1.77 6.68
C LEU A 153 -11.89 -1.15 8.03
N GLN A 154 -10.93 -1.77 8.72
CA GLN A 154 -10.42 -1.28 9.99
C GLN A 154 -8.90 -1.25 9.99
N PRO A 155 -8.27 -0.22 10.61
CA PRO A 155 -6.83 -0.17 10.73
C PRO A 155 -6.28 -1.39 11.47
N ALA A 156 -5.40 -2.15 10.82
CA ALA A 156 -4.62 -3.22 11.42
C ALA A 156 -3.21 -2.76 11.83
N MET A 157 -2.81 -1.55 11.39
CA MET A 157 -1.52 -0.94 11.72
C MET A 157 -1.74 0.49 12.20
N SER A 158 -1.11 0.84 13.33
CA SER A 158 -1.14 2.19 13.89
C SER A 158 0.27 2.68 14.14
N LEU A 159 0.52 3.96 13.86
CA LEU A 159 1.73 4.66 14.29
C LEU A 159 1.35 5.67 15.37
N SER A 160 1.91 5.52 16.55
CA SER A 160 1.70 6.44 17.67
C SER A 160 3.01 6.88 18.30
N SER A 161 2.97 8.03 18.95
CA SER A 161 4.06 8.60 19.71
C SER A 161 3.51 9.41 20.89
N ARG A 162 4.33 10.29 21.46
CA ARG A 162 3.95 11.14 22.61
C ARG A 162 4.47 12.54 22.46
N LEU A 163 3.80 13.49 23.13
CA LEU A 163 4.33 14.83 23.31
C LEU A 163 5.52 14.78 24.27
N ILE A 164 6.63 15.38 23.86
CA ILE A 164 7.87 15.51 24.64
C ILE A 164 8.14 16.94 25.11
N ALA A 165 7.42 17.91 24.55
CA ALA A 165 7.48 19.31 24.99
C ALA A 165 6.22 20.04 24.53
N THR A 166 5.94 21.19 25.15
CA THR A 166 4.95 22.17 24.69
C THR A 166 5.59 23.55 24.65
N GLN A 167 5.13 24.40 23.72
CA GLN A 167 5.56 25.77 23.58
C GLN A 167 4.36 26.70 23.47
N GLN A 168 4.50 27.92 23.97
CA GLN A 168 3.54 29.00 23.75
C GLN A 168 4.14 29.95 22.72
N LEU A 169 3.44 30.20 21.65
CA LEU A 169 3.85 31.14 20.60
C LEU A 169 3.04 32.43 20.73
N ALA A 170 3.71 33.56 20.54
CA ALA A 170 3.05 34.81 20.27
C ALA A 170 2.71 34.95 18.78
N ALA A 171 1.83 35.88 18.45
CA ALA A 171 1.62 36.24 17.05
C ALA A 171 2.96 36.75 16.43
N GLY A 172 3.29 36.23 15.24
CA GLY A 172 4.54 36.49 14.55
C GLY A 172 5.67 35.48 14.83
N ASP A 173 5.54 34.62 15.84
CA ASP A 173 6.51 33.55 16.08
C ASP A 173 6.45 32.49 14.98
N SER A 174 7.63 31.97 14.60
CA SER A 174 7.74 30.94 13.56
C SER A 174 8.06 29.56 14.14
N VAL A 175 7.71 28.49 13.38
CA VAL A 175 7.95 27.10 13.77
C VAL A 175 8.79 26.37 12.73
N GLY A 176 9.86 25.73 13.22
CA GLY A 176 10.65 24.75 12.48
C GLY A 176 11.56 25.34 11.41
N TYR A 177 12.16 24.45 10.62
CA TYR A 177 13.13 24.83 9.59
C TYR A 177 12.53 25.73 8.50
N GLY A 178 13.23 26.82 8.22
CA GLY A 178 12.86 27.77 7.18
C GLY A 178 11.61 28.60 7.53
N SER A 179 11.24 28.64 8.84
CA SER A 179 10.07 29.40 9.32
C SER A 179 8.82 29.12 8.47
N ALA A 180 8.62 27.86 8.12
CA ALA A 180 7.56 27.44 7.18
C ALA A 180 6.14 27.65 7.71
N PHE A 181 6.01 27.88 9.01
CA PHE A 181 4.78 28.31 9.67
C PHE A 181 5.08 29.55 10.50
N VAL A 182 4.20 30.53 10.46
CA VAL A 182 4.21 31.72 11.32
C VAL A 182 2.85 31.80 11.99
N ALA A 183 2.84 31.95 13.31
CA ALA A 183 1.60 32.09 14.08
C ALA A 183 0.97 33.45 13.82
N ASP A 184 -0.26 33.49 13.37
CA ASP A 184 -1.06 34.71 13.17
C ASP A 184 -1.71 35.23 14.45
N ALA A 185 -1.81 34.37 15.48
CA ALA A 185 -2.33 34.67 16.80
C ALA A 185 -1.57 33.84 17.86
N PRO A 186 -1.71 34.15 19.16
CA PRO A 186 -1.16 33.28 20.22
C PRO A 186 -1.58 31.84 20.05
N LEU A 187 -0.61 30.91 20.03
CA LEU A 187 -0.83 29.50 19.71
C LEU A 187 -0.04 28.60 20.66
N ARG A 188 -0.67 27.57 21.17
CA ARG A 188 0.00 26.52 21.92
C ARG A 188 0.29 25.34 21.02
N ILE A 189 1.55 24.90 20.97
CA ILE A 189 2.00 23.77 20.18
C ILE A 189 2.58 22.66 21.04
N GLY A 190 2.51 21.42 20.54
CA GLY A 190 3.16 20.25 21.09
C GLY A 190 4.29 19.76 20.18
N ILE A 191 5.39 19.31 20.76
CA ILE A 191 6.47 18.63 20.05
C ILE A 191 6.32 17.13 20.23
N VAL A 192 6.24 16.41 19.14
CA VAL A 192 6.04 14.95 19.09
C VAL A 192 7.36 14.26 18.81
N ALA A 193 7.65 13.16 19.53
CA ALA A 193 8.84 12.33 19.34
C ALA A 193 8.68 11.39 18.13
N CYS A 194 8.53 11.97 16.94
CA CYS A 194 8.51 11.25 15.68
C CYS A 194 8.87 12.20 14.54
N GLY A 195 9.69 11.74 13.61
CA GLY A 195 10.11 12.52 12.45
C GLY A 195 10.43 11.65 11.24
N TYR A 196 11.08 12.24 10.23
CA TYR A 196 11.31 11.52 8.98
C TYR A 196 12.34 10.36 9.11
N ALA A 197 13.19 10.36 10.13
CA ALA A 197 14.07 9.22 10.40
C ALA A 197 13.34 8.02 11.04
N ASP A 198 12.09 8.21 11.47
CA ASP A 198 11.19 7.12 11.88
C ASP A 198 10.36 6.59 10.71
N GLY A 199 10.38 7.29 9.57
CA GLY A 199 9.59 6.97 8.39
C GLY A 199 8.36 7.86 8.19
N TYR A 200 8.14 8.88 9.06
CA TYR A 200 7.08 9.85 8.82
C TYR A 200 7.47 10.79 7.67
N PRO A 201 6.59 11.03 6.66
CA PRO A 201 7.00 11.75 5.47
C PRO A 201 7.46 13.18 5.74
N ARG A 202 8.69 13.53 5.34
CA ARG A 202 9.22 14.87 5.50
C ARG A 202 8.45 15.94 4.71
N HIS A 203 7.84 15.54 3.61
CA HIS A 203 7.09 16.41 2.71
C HIS A 203 5.64 16.66 3.15
N CYS A 204 5.17 16.04 4.22
CA CYS A 204 3.87 16.34 4.81
C CYS A 204 3.81 17.85 5.17
N PRO A 205 2.84 18.59 4.62
CA PRO A 205 2.73 20.04 4.86
C PRO A 205 2.13 20.32 6.25
N THR A 206 2.23 21.60 6.67
CA THR A 206 1.37 22.14 7.72
C THR A 206 -0.10 21.84 7.40
N GLY A 207 -0.86 21.37 8.39
CA GLY A 207 -2.26 20.99 8.19
C GLY A 207 -2.48 19.49 8.00
N THR A 208 -1.41 18.68 7.89
CA THR A 208 -1.55 17.21 7.88
C THR A 208 -2.26 16.75 9.16
N PRO A 209 -3.31 15.91 9.07
CA PRO A 209 -4.07 15.50 10.23
C PRO A 209 -3.27 14.60 11.18
N VAL A 210 -3.54 14.78 12.48
CA VAL A 210 -2.98 13.99 13.57
C VAL A 210 -4.00 13.95 14.71
N LEU A 211 -3.97 12.91 15.56
CA LEU A 211 -4.78 12.93 16.80
C LEU A 211 -3.86 13.18 18.00
N VAL A 212 -4.32 14.02 18.92
CA VAL A 212 -3.72 14.19 20.25
C VAL A 212 -4.78 13.81 21.28
N ASN A 213 -4.50 12.83 22.15
CA ASN A 213 -5.45 12.22 23.07
C ASN A 213 -6.79 11.82 22.40
N GLY A 214 -6.75 11.38 21.14
CA GLY A 214 -7.92 11.00 20.35
C GLY A 214 -8.66 12.16 19.67
N VAL A 215 -8.28 13.39 19.91
CA VAL A 215 -8.88 14.58 19.29
C VAL A 215 -8.11 14.95 18.04
N ARG A 216 -8.81 15.13 16.91
CA ARG A 216 -8.20 15.49 15.62
C ARG A 216 -7.68 16.92 15.66
N THR A 217 -6.42 17.07 15.28
CA THR A 217 -5.73 18.34 15.10
C THR A 217 -4.83 18.26 13.87
N ARG A 218 -3.79 19.07 13.77
CA ARG A 218 -2.92 19.20 12.60
C ARG A 218 -1.45 19.35 12.98
N THR A 219 -0.57 18.94 12.06
CA THR A 219 0.86 19.26 12.13
C THR A 219 1.11 20.73 11.79
N ILE A 220 2.22 21.26 12.30
CA ILE A 220 2.64 22.66 12.08
C ILE A 220 4.12 22.71 11.67
N GLY A 221 4.42 23.50 10.65
CA GLY A 221 5.76 23.65 10.13
C GLY A 221 6.28 22.38 9.46
N ARG A 222 7.56 22.34 9.18
CA ARG A 222 8.23 21.20 8.52
C ARG A 222 8.53 20.08 9.50
N VAL A 223 8.36 18.86 9.07
CA VAL A 223 8.79 17.66 9.81
C VAL A 223 10.32 17.67 9.92
N SER A 224 10.82 17.51 11.14
CA SER A 224 12.26 17.38 11.44
C SER A 224 12.69 15.91 11.42
N MET A 225 13.98 15.64 11.63
CA MET A 225 14.52 14.28 11.61
C MET A 225 13.82 13.38 12.63
N ASP A 226 13.71 13.84 13.87
CA ASP A 226 13.22 13.04 15.00
C ASP A 226 11.97 13.63 15.69
N MET A 227 11.47 14.77 15.19
CA MET A 227 10.38 15.51 15.82
C MET A 227 9.46 16.16 14.77
N LEU A 228 8.21 16.38 15.16
CA LEU A 228 7.28 17.25 14.46
C LEU A 228 6.46 18.07 15.47
N ALA A 229 5.92 19.21 15.02
CA ALA A 229 5.08 20.04 15.85
C ALA A 229 3.60 19.87 15.49
N VAL A 230 2.73 19.97 16.50
CA VAL A 230 1.27 19.86 16.36
C VAL A 230 0.57 21.00 17.06
N ASP A 231 -0.59 21.40 16.51
CA ASP A 231 -1.48 22.40 17.10
C ASP A 231 -2.20 21.81 18.31
N LEU A 232 -2.13 22.45 19.48
CA LEU A 232 -2.82 22.01 20.69
C LEU A 232 -4.06 22.84 21.00
N SER A 233 -4.48 23.77 20.13
CA SER A 233 -5.67 24.58 20.35
C SER A 233 -6.94 23.76 20.60
N PRO A 234 -7.19 22.65 19.87
CA PRO A 234 -8.35 21.79 20.11
C PRO A 234 -8.23 20.94 21.39
N VAL A 235 -7.04 20.84 21.99
CA VAL A 235 -6.73 19.93 23.10
C VAL A 235 -6.03 20.68 24.23
N PRO A 236 -6.70 21.63 24.90
CA PRO A 236 -6.07 22.51 25.89
C PRO A 236 -5.41 21.78 27.07
N ASP A 237 -5.91 20.61 27.41
CA ASP A 237 -5.39 19.78 28.51
C ASP A 237 -4.20 18.89 28.12
N ALA A 238 -3.85 18.83 26.84
CA ALA A 238 -2.72 18.02 26.38
C ALA A 238 -1.39 18.60 26.89
N GLY A 239 -0.50 17.74 27.32
CA GLY A 239 0.82 18.10 27.87
C GLY A 239 1.86 17.04 27.64
N LEU A 240 2.97 17.15 28.36
CA LEU A 240 4.05 16.14 28.30
C LEU A 240 3.49 14.74 28.54
N GLY A 241 3.84 13.80 27.64
CA GLY A 241 3.39 12.41 27.69
C GLY A 241 2.02 12.15 27.06
N SER A 242 1.27 13.17 26.64
CA SER A 242 0.01 12.99 25.89
C SER A 242 0.23 12.14 24.65
N GLU A 243 -0.69 11.21 24.41
CA GLU A 243 -0.62 10.31 23.26
C GLU A 243 -0.88 11.05 21.95
N VAL A 244 -0.09 10.72 20.94
CA VAL A 244 -0.25 11.25 19.58
C VAL A 244 -0.36 10.09 18.61
N THR A 245 -1.49 10.04 17.88
CA THR A 245 -1.70 9.05 16.80
C THR A 245 -1.43 9.71 15.47
N LEU A 246 -0.46 9.20 14.74
CA LEU A 246 -0.04 9.70 13.43
C LEU A 246 -0.83 9.05 12.30
N TRP A 247 -1.28 7.82 12.48
CA TRP A 247 -2.34 7.12 11.75
C TRP A 247 -2.78 5.86 12.49
N GLY A 248 -3.95 5.33 12.12
CA GLY A 248 -4.51 4.12 12.69
C GLY A 248 -5.38 4.37 13.90
N ARG A 249 -5.42 3.43 14.83
CA ARG A 249 -6.23 3.50 16.05
C ARG A 249 -5.56 4.38 17.10
N GLY A 250 -6.31 5.28 17.65
CA GLY A 250 -5.95 6.10 18.82
C GLY A 250 -6.76 5.74 20.06
N PRO A 251 -6.59 6.48 21.15
CA PRO A 251 -7.31 6.27 22.39
C PRO A 251 -8.83 6.55 22.23
N HIS A 252 -9.62 5.98 23.14
CA HIS A 252 -11.08 6.15 23.21
C HIS A 252 -11.84 5.76 21.93
N GLY A 253 -11.30 4.80 21.15
CA GLY A 253 -11.91 4.34 19.90
C GLY A 253 -11.76 5.31 18.73
N SER A 254 -10.93 6.35 18.87
CA SER A 254 -10.63 7.27 17.77
C SER A 254 -9.83 6.57 16.68
N VAL A 255 -10.03 7.00 15.44
CA VAL A 255 -9.31 6.48 14.27
C VAL A 255 -8.86 7.65 13.40
N LEU A 256 -7.60 7.61 12.98
CA LEU A 256 -7.08 8.46 11.93
C LEU A 256 -6.73 7.57 10.72
N PRO A 257 -7.54 7.60 9.64
CA PRO A 257 -7.23 6.83 8.44
C PRO A 257 -5.84 7.18 7.89
N ILE A 258 -5.07 6.16 7.55
CA ILE A 258 -3.75 6.38 6.95
C ILE A 258 -3.86 7.12 5.61
N ASP A 259 -4.96 6.91 4.91
CA ASP A 259 -5.24 7.52 3.60
C ASP A 259 -5.41 9.05 3.70
N ASP A 260 -5.97 9.56 4.80
CA ASP A 260 -6.04 11.00 5.08
C ASP A 260 -4.65 11.63 5.22
N VAL A 261 -3.74 10.94 5.92
CA VAL A 261 -2.36 11.38 6.11
C VAL A 261 -1.58 11.28 4.80
N ALA A 262 -1.72 10.17 4.09
CA ALA A 262 -1.10 9.94 2.80
C ALA A 262 -1.52 11.00 1.78
N ARG A 263 -2.82 11.28 1.69
CA ARG A 263 -3.36 12.33 0.80
C ARG A 263 -2.80 13.71 1.13
N ALA A 264 -2.72 14.06 2.40
CA ALA A 264 -2.12 15.34 2.83
C ALA A 264 -0.65 15.43 2.42
N GLY A 265 0.08 14.33 2.49
CA GLY A 265 1.47 14.20 2.05
C GLY A 265 1.65 14.04 0.54
N GLY A 266 0.58 13.97 -0.25
CA GLY A 266 0.67 13.75 -1.71
C GLY A 266 1.16 12.36 -2.10
N THR A 267 0.86 11.34 -1.29
CA THR A 267 1.25 9.95 -1.49
C THR A 267 0.10 8.98 -1.21
N ILE A 268 0.39 7.70 -1.06
CA ILE A 268 -0.56 6.61 -0.80
C ILE A 268 -0.24 5.89 0.51
N GLY A 269 -1.26 5.30 1.15
CA GLY A 269 -1.10 4.56 2.41
C GLY A 269 -0.06 3.45 2.37
N TYR A 270 0.14 2.81 1.21
CA TYR A 270 1.20 1.81 0.98
C TYR A 270 2.60 2.34 1.30
N GLU A 271 2.91 3.54 0.79
CA GLU A 271 4.23 4.15 1.00
C GLU A 271 4.46 4.43 2.49
N LEU A 272 3.46 4.98 3.17
CA LEU A 272 3.56 5.27 4.60
C LEU A 272 3.83 4.02 5.44
N MET A 273 3.15 2.92 5.15
CA MET A 273 3.35 1.65 5.86
C MET A 273 4.73 1.04 5.59
N CYS A 274 5.23 1.16 4.36
CA CYS A 274 6.54 0.63 3.97
C CYS A 274 7.70 1.48 4.45
N ALA A 275 7.49 2.78 4.72
CA ALA A 275 8.55 3.73 5.05
C ALA A 275 9.06 3.62 6.49
N LEU A 276 8.37 2.90 7.39
CA LEU A 276 8.75 2.84 8.80
C LEU A 276 10.15 2.28 8.97
N ALA A 277 10.98 3.03 9.69
CA ALA A 277 12.35 2.66 9.99
C ALA A 277 12.42 1.52 11.03
N ARG A 278 13.44 0.68 10.93
CA ARG A 278 13.64 -0.45 11.87
C ARG A 278 13.82 -0.03 13.32
N ARG A 279 14.15 1.23 13.59
CA ARG A 279 14.27 1.77 14.95
C ARG A 279 12.92 1.99 15.64
N VAL A 280 11.81 2.01 14.89
CA VAL A 280 10.47 2.14 15.46
C VAL A 280 10.06 0.82 16.09
N PRO A 281 9.77 0.78 17.41
CA PRO A 281 9.39 -0.45 18.06
C PRO A 281 8.04 -0.95 17.54
N VAL A 282 7.99 -2.23 17.15
CA VAL A 282 6.75 -2.89 16.75
C VAL A 282 6.16 -3.63 17.92
N ARG A 283 4.87 -3.45 18.18
CA ARG A 283 4.08 -4.19 19.16
C ARG A 283 2.93 -4.87 18.44
N VAL A 284 2.71 -6.13 18.73
CA VAL A 284 1.55 -6.89 18.28
C VAL A 284 0.51 -6.84 19.40
N ALA A 285 -0.70 -6.37 19.08
CA ALA A 285 -1.81 -6.24 20.03
C ALA A 285 -2.84 -7.36 19.82
#